data_d3bc20b9d3160217a2813049931c2ff6
#
_entry.id   d3bc20b9d3160217a2813049931c2ff6
#
_cell.length_a   1.000
_cell.length_b   1.000
_cell.length_c   1.000
_cell.angle_alpha   90.00
_cell.angle_beta   90.00
_cell.angle_gamma   90.00
#
_symmetry.space_group_name_H-M   'P 1'
#
loop_
_entity.id
_entity.type
_entity.pdbx_description
1 polymer ?
#
loop_
_entity_poly.entity_id
_entity_poly.type
_entity_poly.pdbx_seq_one_letter_code
_entity_poly.pdbx_strand_id
1 'polypeptide(L)'
;KDMIVIDCGVGFPEEDMYGVDLVIPDFTYLVANQKKLRGLFITHGHEDHIGSIPYAMRDVSCPIHGTSMTCGLIKLKLEEHRLADKVKLVTHKPGDVVKAGCFTVEFIHVNHSIPDAVAFAIRTPVGTVVFTGDFKIDPTSHDGMMDLARLGELGNQGVLAMLADST
;
A
#
# COMPACT_ATOMS: atom_id res chain seq x y z
N LYS A 1 -21.26 3.88 -0.71
CA LYS A 1 -20.02 4.04 0.09
C LYS A 1 -18.91 3.33 -0.63
N ASP A 2 -17.75 3.98 -0.76
CA ASP A 2 -16.57 3.42 -1.42
C ASP A 2 -15.61 2.80 -0.40
N MET A 3 -14.68 1.98 -0.87
CA MET A 3 -13.66 1.30 -0.11
C MET A 3 -12.33 1.32 -0.90
N ILE A 4 -11.25 1.53 -0.21
CA ILE A 4 -9.88 1.30 -0.68
C ILE A 4 -9.18 0.34 0.28
N VAL A 5 -8.16 -0.34 -0.18
CA VAL A 5 -7.30 -1.20 0.63
C VAL A 5 -5.89 -0.63 0.60
N ILE A 6 -5.22 -0.63 1.74
CA ILE A 6 -3.81 -0.25 1.86
C ILE A 6 -3.03 -1.49 2.23
N ASP A 7 -2.04 -1.82 1.41
CA ASP A 7 -1.19 -2.98 1.48
C ASP A 7 -1.95 -4.33 1.44
N CYS A 8 -1.25 -5.39 1.10
CA CYS A 8 -1.79 -6.74 0.98
C CYS A 8 -0.65 -7.75 1.16
N GLY A 9 -0.13 -7.80 2.37
CA GLY A 9 1.03 -8.59 2.73
C GLY A 9 0.71 -10.00 3.21
N VAL A 10 1.77 -10.80 3.39
CA VAL A 10 1.71 -12.10 4.04
C VAL A 10 2.12 -11.97 5.50
N GLY A 11 1.56 -12.82 6.35
CA GLY A 11 2.14 -13.12 7.65
C GLY A 11 3.20 -14.22 7.53
N PHE A 12 4.13 -14.23 8.45
CA PHE A 12 5.13 -15.30 8.55
C PHE A 12 4.61 -16.37 9.52
N PRO A 13 4.71 -17.67 9.17
CA PRO A 13 4.30 -18.74 10.08
C PRO A 13 5.10 -18.71 11.38
N GLU A 14 4.47 -19.02 12.50
CA GLU A 14 5.12 -19.23 13.78
C GLU A 14 5.79 -20.61 13.84
N GLU A 15 6.71 -20.80 14.79
CA GLU A 15 7.52 -22.04 14.89
C GLU A 15 6.69 -23.31 15.12
N ASP A 16 5.48 -23.19 15.65
CA ASP A 16 4.54 -24.30 15.90
C ASP A 16 3.60 -24.59 14.72
N MET A 17 3.64 -23.79 13.66
CA MET A 17 2.84 -23.97 12.45
C MET A 17 3.51 -24.91 11.45
N TYR A 18 3.68 -26.19 11.80
CA TYR A 18 4.35 -27.18 10.97
C TYR A 18 3.66 -27.38 9.61
N GLY A 19 4.43 -27.24 8.51
CA GLY A 19 3.95 -27.44 7.15
C GLY A 19 3.14 -26.25 6.57
N VAL A 20 3.13 -25.12 7.27
CA VAL A 20 2.58 -23.86 6.77
C VAL A 20 3.70 -23.03 6.16
N ASP A 21 3.61 -22.72 4.87
CA ASP A 21 4.58 -21.90 4.16
C ASP A 21 4.27 -20.41 4.22
N LEU A 22 2.97 -20.05 4.20
CA LEU A 22 2.50 -18.68 4.17
C LEU A 22 1.21 -18.52 4.99
N VAL A 23 1.07 -17.38 5.66
CA VAL A 23 -0.17 -16.95 6.28
C VAL A 23 -0.71 -15.77 5.48
N ILE A 24 -1.90 -15.93 4.90
CA ILE A 24 -2.54 -14.88 4.08
C ILE A 24 -3.80 -14.35 4.76
N PRO A 25 -4.18 -13.07 4.55
CA PRO A 25 -5.44 -12.54 5.05
C PRO A 25 -6.67 -13.24 4.46
N ASP A 26 -7.78 -13.21 5.18
CA ASP A 26 -9.08 -13.60 4.65
C ASP A 26 -9.67 -12.48 3.77
N PHE A 27 -9.84 -12.76 2.49
CA PHE A 27 -10.37 -11.80 1.50
C PHE A 27 -11.90 -11.85 1.33
N THR A 28 -12.61 -12.67 2.11
CA THR A 28 -14.07 -12.85 2.00
C THR A 28 -14.83 -11.52 2.05
N TYR A 29 -14.41 -10.61 2.92
CA TYR A 29 -15.03 -9.28 3.02
C TYR A 29 -14.84 -8.45 1.75
N LEU A 30 -13.65 -8.48 1.14
CA LEU A 30 -13.36 -7.77 -0.11
C LEU A 30 -14.19 -8.32 -1.27
N VAL A 31 -14.27 -9.64 -1.40
CA VAL A 31 -15.07 -10.33 -2.40
C VAL A 31 -16.56 -9.95 -2.27
N ALA A 32 -17.10 -10.01 -1.06
CA ALA A 32 -18.50 -9.67 -0.79
C ALA A 32 -18.82 -8.18 -1.07
N ASN A 33 -17.82 -7.29 -1.00
CA ASN A 33 -17.97 -5.85 -1.22
C ASN A 33 -17.27 -5.34 -2.48
N GLN A 34 -16.95 -6.22 -3.42
CA GLN A 34 -16.22 -5.93 -4.67
C GLN A 34 -16.69 -4.67 -5.39
N LYS A 35 -18.00 -4.43 -5.46
CA LYS A 35 -18.59 -3.26 -6.14
C LYS A 35 -18.22 -1.91 -5.51
N LYS A 36 -17.78 -1.92 -4.24
CA LYS A 36 -17.38 -0.72 -3.49
C LYS A 36 -15.87 -0.46 -3.59
N LEU A 37 -15.09 -1.48 -3.95
CA LEU A 37 -13.63 -1.41 -4.00
C LEU A 37 -13.16 -0.54 -5.16
N ARG A 38 -12.35 0.48 -4.84
CA ARG A 38 -11.85 1.47 -5.80
C ARG A 38 -10.38 1.29 -6.16
N GLY A 39 -9.63 0.60 -5.33
CA GLY A 39 -8.22 0.31 -5.57
C GLY A 39 -7.53 -0.28 -4.36
N LEU A 40 -6.38 -0.89 -4.62
CA LEU A 40 -5.40 -1.34 -3.67
C LEU A 40 -4.19 -0.41 -3.80
N PHE A 41 -3.78 0.24 -2.71
CA PHE A 41 -2.67 1.17 -2.66
C PHE A 41 -1.53 0.55 -1.86
N ILE A 42 -0.34 0.50 -2.43
CA ILE A 42 0.81 -0.18 -1.83
C ILE A 42 1.87 0.82 -1.43
N THR A 43 2.29 0.75 -0.18
CA THR A 43 3.29 1.64 0.40
C THR A 43 4.69 1.34 -0.11
N HIS A 44 5.09 0.08 -0.15
CA HIS A 44 6.40 -0.38 -0.63
C HIS A 44 6.41 -1.88 -0.95
N GLY A 45 7.54 -2.39 -1.43
CA GLY A 45 7.65 -3.70 -2.05
C GLY A 45 8.09 -4.87 -1.15
N HIS A 46 8.04 -4.76 0.19
CA HIS A 46 8.33 -5.90 1.06
C HIS A 46 7.19 -6.93 1.07
N GLU A 47 7.53 -8.19 1.41
CA GLU A 47 6.60 -9.33 1.37
C GLU A 47 5.40 -9.17 2.30
N ASP A 48 5.63 -8.63 3.47
CA ASP A 48 4.59 -8.31 4.46
C ASP A 48 3.66 -7.17 4.03
N HIS A 49 3.91 -6.55 2.85
CA HIS A 49 3.05 -5.54 2.23
C HIS A 49 2.51 -5.95 0.86
N ILE A 50 3.20 -6.84 0.11
CA ILE A 50 2.77 -7.25 -1.24
C ILE A 50 2.55 -8.75 -1.41
N GLY A 51 3.00 -9.57 -0.48
CA GLY A 51 3.09 -11.02 -0.66
C GLY A 51 1.76 -11.72 -0.88
N SER A 52 0.65 -11.19 -0.36
CA SER A 52 -0.68 -11.77 -0.56
C SER A 52 -1.40 -11.29 -1.82
N ILE A 53 -0.87 -10.34 -2.56
CA ILE A 53 -1.49 -9.78 -3.77
C ILE A 53 -1.89 -10.87 -4.78
N PRO A 54 -1.03 -11.84 -5.15
CA PRO A 54 -1.43 -12.86 -6.12
C PRO A 54 -2.60 -13.71 -5.66
N TYR A 55 -2.71 -13.94 -4.36
CA TYR A 55 -3.81 -14.72 -3.77
C TYR A 55 -5.11 -13.91 -3.76
N ALA A 56 -5.05 -12.64 -3.34
CA ALA A 56 -6.19 -11.74 -3.36
C ALA A 56 -6.74 -11.53 -4.78
N MET A 57 -5.87 -11.29 -5.77
CA MET A 57 -6.27 -10.98 -7.14
C MET A 57 -6.85 -12.16 -7.93
N ARG A 58 -6.94 -13.35 -7.36
CA ARG A 58 -7.72 -14.48 -7.94
C ARG A 58 -9.20 -14.19 -7.88
N ASP A 59 -9.67 -13.61 -6.77
CA ASP A 59 -11.08 -13.43 -6.47
C ASP A 59 -11.50 -11.97 -6.39
N VAL A 60 -10.53 -11.06 -6.20
CA VAL A 60 -10.73 -9.62 -6.13
C VAL A 60 -10.21 -8.95 -7.42
N SER A 61 -10.97 -7.99 -7.94
CA SER A 61 -10.57 -7.23 -9.13
C SER A 61 -10.63 -5.73 -8.84
N CYS A 62 -9.46 -5.09 -8.80
CA CYS A 62 -9.31 -3.64 -8.69
C CYS A 62 -7.96 -3.22 -9.25
N PRO A 63 -7.76 -1.94 -9.61
CA PRO A 63 -6.44 -1.44 -9.94
C PRO A 63 -5.55 -1.46 -8.69
N ILE A 64 -4.26 -1.76 -8.90
CA ILE A 64 -3.22 -1.67 -7.88
C ILE A 64 -2.39 -0.43 -8.18
N HIS A 65 -2.25 0.43 -7.18
CA HIS A 65 -1.50 1.68 -7.23
C HIS A 65 -0.25 1.56 -6.38
N GLY A 66 0.91 1.84 -6.93
CA GLY A 66 2.19 1.81 -6.23
C GLY A 66 3.25 2.63 -6.95
N THR A 67 4.44 2.70 -6.39
CA THR A 67 5.60 3.33 -7.01
C THR A 67 6.26 2.42 -8.05
N SER A 68 7.24 2.91 -8.79
CA SER A 68 7.81 2.18 -9.92
C SER A 68 8.43 0.86 -9.51
N MET A 69 9.28 0.88 -8.49
CA MET A 69 9.93 -0.33 -7.98
C MET A 69 8.91 -1.31 -7.38
N THR A 70 8.00 -0.80 -6.57
CA THR A 70 6.92 -1.59 -5.96
C THR A 70 6.07 -2.28 -7.04
N CYS A 71 5.62 -1.56 -8.06
CA CYS A 71 4.88 -2.14 -9.18
C CYS A 71 5.71 -3.16 -9.97
N GLY A 72 7.02 -2.96 -10.10
CA GLY A 72 7.94 -3.92 -10.73
C GLY A 72 7.97 -5.26 -9.97
N LEU A 73 8.10 -5.21 -8.64
CA LEU A 73 8.11 -6.40 -7.78
C LEU A 73 6.74 -7.12 -7.82
N ILE A 74 5.65 -6.36 -7.73
CA ILE A 74 4.29 -6.93 -7.84
C ILE A 74 4.10 -7.61 -9.19
N LYS A 75 4.59 -7.00 -10.28
CA LYS A 75 4.48 -7.59 -11.63
C LYS A 75 5.14 -8.95 -11.70
N LEU A 76 6.37 -9.10 -11.17
CA LEU A 76 7.06 -10.39 -11.13
C LEU A 76 6.24 -11.46 -10.40
N LYS A 77 5.67 -11.13 -9.24
CA LYS A 77 4.79 -12.03 -8.50
C LYS A 77 3.53 -12.42 -9.29
N LEU A 78 2.92 -11.45 -9.96
CA LEU A 78 1.74 -11.73 -10.79
C LEU A 78 2.08 -12.60 -12.00
N GLU A 79 3.26 -12.46 -12.59
CA GLU A 79 3.75 -13.32 -13.68
C GLU A 79 3.94 -14.77 -13.20
N GLU A 80 4.57 -15.00 -12.04
CA GLU A 80 4.72 -16.33 -11.42
C GLU A 80 3.37 -17.02 -11.20
N HIS A 81 2.35 -16.24 -10.82
CA HIS A 81 1.00 -16.74 -10.59
C HIS A 81 0.08 -16.70 -11.83
N ARG A 82 0.60 -16.31 -13.02
CA ARG A 82 -0.14 -16.19 -14.30
C ARG A 82 -1.33 -15.22 -14.22
N LEU A 83 -1.15 -14.11 -13.51
CA LEU A 83 -2.15 -13.07 -13.30
C LEU A 83 -1.78 -11.72 -13.92
N ALA A 84 -0.59 -11.57 -14.49
CA ALA A 84 -0.07 -10.29 -14.98
C ALA A 84 -1.01 -9.60 -15.99
N ASP A 85 -1.62 -10.36 -16.88
CA ASP A 85 -2.54 -9.83 -17.91
C ASP A 85 -3.95 -9.50 -17.35
N LYS A 86 -4.25 -9.92 -16.13
CA LYS A 86 -5.57 -9.74 -15.51
C LYS A 86 -5.63 -8.59 -14.53
N VAL A 87 -4.48 -8.16 -14.01
CA VAL A 87 -4.37 -7.15 -12.96
C VAL A 87 -3.82 -5.85 -13.52
N LYS A 88 -4.54 -4.76 -13.32
CA LYS A 88 -4.11 -3.44 -13.74
C LYS A 88 -3.18 -2.84 -12.70
N LEU A 89 -1.89 -2.71 -13.03
CA LEU A 89 -0.92 -1.94 -12.25
C LEU A 89 -0.90 -0.49 -12.74
N VAL A 90 -0.89 0.45 -11.81
CA VAL A 90 -0.83 1.90 -12.08
C VAL A 90 0.33 2.48 -11.27
N THR A 91 1.36 2.92 -11.98
CA THR A 91 2.58 3.45 -11.38
C THR A 91 2.43 4.94 -11.08
N HIS A 92 2.87 5.34 -9.91
CA HIS A 92 2.88 6.70 -9.40
C HIS A 92 4.26 7.09 -8.87
N LYS A 93 4.43 8.37 -8.62
CA LYS A 93 5.62 8.93 -7.95
C LYS A 93 5.19 9.75 -6.74
N PRO A 94 6.09 10.02 -5.78
CA PRO A 94 5.82 10.96 -4.71
C PRO A 94 5.32 12.31 -5.25
N GLY A 95 4.29 12.87 -4.59
CA GLY A 95 3.57 14.06 -5.01
C GLY A 95 2.33 13.79 -5.88
N ASP A 96 2.19 12.59 -6.45
CA ASP A 96 0.99 12.25 -7.22
C ASP A 96 -0.24 12.13 -6.31
N VAL A 97 -1.39 12.51 -6.85
CA VAL A 97 -2.68 12.47 -6.15
C VAL A 97 -3.69 11.69 -6.99
N VAL A 98 -4.28 10.67 -6.39
CA VAL A 98 -5.21 9.74 -7.05
C VAL A 98 -6.59 9.87 -6.46
N LYS A 99 -7.61 10.03 -7.32
CA LYS A 99 -9.02 9.97 -6.91
C LYS A 99 -9.54 8.54 -7.02
N ALA A 100 -10.00 7.98 -5.89
CA ALA A 100 -10.53 6.63 -5.77
C ALA A 100 -11.92 6.66 -5.10
N GLY A 101 -12.96 6.87 -5.89
CA GLY A 101 -14.32 7.08 -5.38
C GLY A 101 -14.42 8.37 -4.55
N CYS A 102 -14.84 8.26 -3.29
CA CYS A 102 -14.90 9.39 -2.35
C CYS A 102 -13.55 9.72 -1.70
N PHE A 103 -12.51 8.94 -1.96
CA PHE A 103 -11.16 9.16 -1.43
C PHE A 103 -10.29 9.93 -2.42
N THR A 104 -9.35 10.70 -1.87
CA THR A 104 -8.24 11.29 -2.61
C THR A 104 -6.97 10.88 -1.89
N VAL A 105 -6.11 10.10 -2.55
CA VAL A 105 -4.90 9.51 -1.99
C VAL A 105 -3.69 10.21 -2.58
N GLU A 106 -2.87 10.82 -1.73
CA GLU A 106 -1.62 11.48 -2.08
C GLU A 106 -0.45 10.61 -1.66
N PHE A 107 0.53 10.44 -2.56
CA PHE A 107 1.76 9.68 -2.35
C PHE A 107 2.83 10.61 -1.78
N ILE A 108 3.39 10.28 -0.61
CA ILE A 108 4.40 11.10 0.08
C ILE A 108 5.65 10.25 0.24
N HIS A 109 6.81 10.77 -0.19
CA HIS A 109 8.07 10.04 -0.06
C HIS A 109 8.45 9.81 1.40
N VAL A 110 8.80 8.56 1.72
CA VAL A 110 9.39 8.17 3.01
C VAL A 110 10.65 7.32 2.79
N ASN A 111 11.54 7.33 3.75
CA ASN A 111 12.70 6.45 3.74
C ASN A 111 12.39 5.13 4.44
N HIS A 112 12.83 4.05 3.85
CA HIS A 112 12.79 2.72 4.43
C HIS A 112 14.00 1.89 4.00
N SER A 113 14.06 0.59 4.31
CA SER A 113 15.13 -0.32 3.90
C SER A 113 15.04 -0.73 2.42
N ILE A 114 13.95 -0.40 1.75
CA ILE A 114 13.74 -0.57 0.31
C ILE A 114 13.50 0.81 -0.34
N PRO A 115 14.05 1.08 -1.52
CA PRO A 115 13.79 2.34 -2.22
C PRO A 115 12.33 2.49 -2.66
N ASP A 116 11.96 3.75 -2.94
CA ASP A 116 10.67 4.09 -3.56
C ASP A 116 9.46 3.86 -2.62
N ALA A 117 9.72 3.82 -1.28
CA ALA A 117 8.68 3.72 -0.27
C ALA A 117 7.89 5.01 -0.12
N VAL A 118 6.59 4.89 0.16
CA VAL A 118 5.67 6.03 0.32
C VAL A 118 4.73 5.86 1.51
N ALA A 119 4.40 6.98 2.12
CA ALA A 119 3.23 7.17 2.96
C ALA A 119 2.05 7.66 2.13
N PHE A 120 0.85 7.55 2.67
CA PHE A 120 -0.37 8.07 2.07
C PHE A 120 -1.05 9.12 2.94
N ALA A 121 -1.40 10.27 2.34
CA ALA A 121 -2.41 11.15 2.90
C ALA A 121 -3.74 10.88 2.20
N ILE A 122 -4.69 10.33 2.94
CA ILE A 122 -5.99 9.87 2.45
C ILE A 122 -7.05 10.87 2.87
N ARG A 123 -7.48 11.73 1.94
CA ARG A 123 -8.57 12.66 2.19
C ARG A 123 -9.88 11.94 2.01
N THR A 124 -10.74 12.07 3.01
CA THR A 124 -12.09 11.51 3.05
C THR A 124 -13.12 12.62 3.25
N PRO A 125 -14.41 12.36 3.06
CA PRO A 125 -15.46 13.37 3.34
C PRO A 125 -15.52 13.84 4.80
N VAL A 126 -14.89 13.12 5.73
CA VAL A 126 -14.94 13.42 7.17
C VAL A 126 -13.60 13.89 7.76
N GLY A 127 -12.53 13.87 6.96
CA GLY A 127 -11.20 14.32 7.39
C GLY A 127 -10.08 13.58 6.68
N THR A 128 -8.86 13.95 7.01
CA THR A 128 -7.64 13.35 6.45
C THR A 128 -7.12 12.26 7.37
N VAL A 129 -6.78 11.11 6.81
CA VAL A 129 -6.07 10.02 7.47
C VAL A 129 -4.67 9.94 6.88
N VAL A 130 -3.65 9.81 7.71
CA VAL A 130 -2.28 9.55 7.29
C VAL A 130 -1.93 8.10 7.59
N PHE A 131 -1.43 7.39 6.60
CA PHE A 131 -0.89 6.03 6.72
C PHE A 131 0.59 6.08 6.34
N THR A 132 1.48 5.82 7.28
CA THR A 132 2.92 6.03 7.06
C THR A 132 3.57 4.93 6.22
N GLY A 133 2.98 3.73 6.17
CA GLY A 133 3.76 2.55 5.83
C GLY A 133 4.94 2.40 6.79
N ASP A 134 5.91 1.60 6.44
CA ASP A 134 7.16 1.49 7.17
C ASP A 134 8.09 2.64 6.81
N PHE A 135 8.68 3.26 7.81
CA PHE A 135 9.54 4.41 7.58
C PHE A 135 10.67 4.54 8.59
N LYS A 136 11.69 5.27 8.21
CA LYS A 136 12.74 5.77 9.09
C LYS A 136 13.04 7.21 8.75
N ILE A 137 13.59 7.97 9.68
CA ILE A 137 14.12 9.32 9.42
C ILE A 137 15.63 9.18 9.23
N ASP A 138 16.05 9.21 7.97
CA ASP A 138 17.45 9.01 7.58
C ASP A 138 17.89 10.09 6.59
N PRO A 139 18.62 11.11 7.05
CA PRO A 139 19.10 12.19 6.18
C PRO A 139 20.24 11.74 5.24
N THR A 140 20.76 10.51 5.41
CA THR A 140 21.85 9.97 4.59
C THR A 140 21.36 8.99 3.52
N SER A 141 20.04 8.81 3.38
CA SER A 141 19.45 7.90 2.42
C SER A 141 19.81 8.28 0.98
N HIS A 142 20.18 7.28 0.17
CA HIS A 142 20.45 7.46 -1.26
C HIS A 142 19.18 7.75 -2.07
N ASP A 143 18.01 7.41 -1.53
CA ASP A 143 16.69 7.63 -2.13
C ASP A 143 16.13 9.04 -1.88
N GLY A 144 16.95 9.92 -1.34
CA GLY A 144 16.54 11.25 -0.90
C GLY A 144 16.01 11.25 0.54
N MET A 145 15.70 12.41 1.04
CA MET A 145 15.18 12.59 2.40
C MET A 145 13.65 12.48 2.40
N MET A 146 13.11 11.82 3.40
CA MET A 146 11.66 11.78 3.66
C MET A 146 11.05 13.20 3.64
N ASP A 147 9.87 13.34 3.05
CA ASP A 147 9.18 14.63 2.91
C ASP A 147 8.51 15.06 4.24
N LEU A 148 9.38 15.42 5.20
CA LEU A 148 8.95 15.93 6.51
C LEU A 148 8.19 17.25 6.39
N ALA A 149 8.50 18.07 5.37
CA ALA A 149 7.82 19.33 5.15
C ALA A 149 6.35 19.09 4.83
N ARG A 150 6.07 18.16 3.92
CA ARG A 150 4.70 17.79 3.55
C ARG A 150 3.92 17.18 4.72
N LEU A 151 4.55 16.32 5.50
CA LEU A 151 3.93 15.76 6.70
C LEU A 151 3.62 16.83 7.76
N GLY A 152 4.53 17.80 7.93
CA GLY A 152 4.31 18.96 8.82
C GLY A 152 3.14 19.84 8.35
N GLU A 153 3.01 20.08 7.05
CA GLU A 153 1.86 20.81 6.49
C GLU A 153 0.52 20.09 6.76
N LEU A 154 0.48 18.76 6.59
CA LEU A 154 -0.70 17.96 6.91
C LEU A 154 -1.05 18.04 8.39
N GLY A 155 -0.05 17.97 9.27
CA GLY A 155 -0.24 18.16 10.70
C GLY A 155 -0.87 19.52 11.05
N ASN A 156 -0.37 20.61 10.41
CA ASN A 156 -0.92 21.96 10.60
C ASN A 156 -2.35 22.11 10.06
N GLN A 157 -2.72 21.37 9.00
CA GLN A 157 -4.08 21.36 8.46
C GLN A 157 -5.06 20.56 9.32
N GLY A 158 -4.57 19.70 10.19
CA GLY A 158 -5.32 18.78 11.02
C GLY A 158 -5.51 17.41 10.37
N VAL A 159 -5.13 16.38 11.10
CA VAL A 159 -5.27 14.96 10.72
C VAL A 159 -6.28 14.29 11.64
N LEU A 160 -7.26 13.62 11.06
CA LEU A 160 -8.30 12.90 11.81
C LEU A 160 -7.74 11.67 12.52
N ALA A 161 -6.86 10.94 11.85
CA ALA A 161 -6.19 9.76 12.38
C ALA A 161 -4.85 9.55 11.67
N MET A 162 -3.90 8.98 12.39
CA MET A 162 -2.62 8.55 11.87
C MET A 162 -2.40 7.08 12.23
N LEU A 163 -2.13 6.26 11.21
CA LEU A 163 -1.67 4.88 11.37
C LEU A 163 -0.17 4.90 11.06
N ALA A 164 0.62 4.73 12.10
CA ALA A 164 2.07 4.83 11.99
C ALA A 164 2.72 3.49 12.33
N ASP A 165 3.79 3.19 11.61
CA ASP A 165 4.74 2.16 12.00
C ASP A 165 5.30 2.44 13.40
N SER A 166 5.52 1.39 14.15
CA SER A 166 6.04 1.44 15.52
C SER A 166 7.20 0.44 15.74
N THR A 167 7.80 -0.02 14.66
CA THR A 167 8.92 -0.97 14.68
C THR A 167 10.21 -0.35 15.20
#